data_2ce6bd30e7c45a119b618046eb7e8269
#
_entry.id   2ce6bd30e7c45a119b618046eb7e8269
#
_cell.length_a   1.000
_cell.length_b   1.000
_cell.length_c   1.000
_cell.angle_alpha   90.00
_cell.angle_beta   90.00
_cell.angle_gamma   90.00
#
_symmetry.space_group_name_H-M   'P 1'
#
loop_
_entity.id
_entity.type
_entity.pdbx_description
1 polymer ?
#
loop_
_entity_poly.entity_id
_entity_poly.type
_entity_poly.pdbx_seq_one_letter_code
_entity_poly.pdbx_strand_id
1 'polypeptide(L)'
;MARSEDRSEAVRPHTKRMGREVAMQYLYSCDTRGELPSAATVDAFFEMLCAEYKLRDDRLVRKTREYATMLYQQAALHADEIDAILRPKCDGSWGWERIDAVDRNVLRVCLAELLYVPDTPMLVCIDEAVEIARDFSGSEGGGFVNGVLNSIKNDLVKSGRRQ
;
A
#
# COMPACT_ATOMS: atom_id res chain seq x y z
N MET A 1 -26.17 26.14 1.76
CA MET A 1 -26.38 25.06 0.78
C MET A 1 -25.19 24.74 -0.11
N ALA A 2 -24.11 25.51 -0.05
CA ALA A 2 -22.88 25.23 -0.85
C ALA A 2 -21.89 24.21 -0.24
N ARG A 3 -22.25 23.53 0.85
CA ARG A 3 -21.34 22.65 1.58
C ARG A 3 -21.50 21.15 1.27
N SER A 4 -22.46 20.77 0.46
CA SER A 4 -22.71 19.36 0.15
C SER A 4 -21.99 18.87 -1.12
N GLU A 5 -21.66 19.77 -2.03
CA GLU A 5 -20.98 19.41 -3.28
C GLU A 5 -19.46 19.27 -3.11
N ASP A 6 -18.89 20.05 -2.18
CA ASP A 6 -17.45 20.01 -1.87
C ASP A 6 -17.02 18.70 -1.17
N ARG A 7 -17.95 18.03 -0.49
CA ARG A 7 -17.68 16.75 0.18
C ARG A 7 -17.61 15.55 -0.76
N SER A 8 -18.29 15.61 -1.91
CA SER A 8 -18.31 14.48 -2.84
C SER A 8 -17.06 14.41 -3.72
N GLU A 9 -16.44 15.53 -4.04
CA GLU A 9 -15.19 15.59 -4.81
C GLU A 9 -13.97 15.29 -3.93
N ALA A 10 -13.97 15.73 -2.67
CA ALA A 10 -12.89 15.46 -1.73
C ALA A 10 -12.83 13.99 -1.29
N VAL A 11 -13.92 13.24 -1.39
CA VAL A 11 -14.05 11.86 -0.90
C VAL A 11 -13.44 10.84 -1.85
N ARG A 12 -13.41 11.08 -3.16
CA ARG A 12 -12.88 10.13 -4.16
C ARG A 12 -11.38 9.86 -4.04
N PRO A 13 -10.50 10.88 -3.87
CA PRO A 13 -9.09 10.63 -3.61
C PRO A 13 -8.83 9.88 -2.30
N HIS A 14 -9.64 10.12 -1.27
CA HIS A 14 -9.49 9.50 0.04
C HIS A 14 -9.79 8.00 0.05
N THR A 15 -10.69 7.51 -0.78
CA THR A 15 -11.03 6.09 -0.83
C THR A 15 -9.85 5.23 -1.25
N LYS A 16 -9.13 5.62 -2.30
CA LYS A 16 -7.94 4.89 -2.75
C LYS A 16 -6.80 4.99 -1.73
N ARG A 17 -6.59 6.18 -1.16
CA ARG A 17 -5.60 6.38 -0.11
C ARG A 17 -5.88 5.49 1.09
N MET A 18 -7.11 5.47 1.58
CA MET A 18 -7.52 4.61 2.68
C MET A 18 -7.38 3.14 2.31
N GLY A 19 -7.71 2.76 1.08
CA GLY A 19 -7.52 1.40 0.59
C GLY A 19 -6.06 0.97 0.63
N ARG A 20 -5.14 1.84 0.24
CA ARG A 20 -3.69 1.58 0.32
C ARG A 20 -3.23 1.41 1.77
N GLU A 21 -3.69 2.29 2.66
CA GLU A 21 -3.36 2.21 4.09
C GLU A 21 -3.88 0.92 4.73
N VAL A 22 -5.12 0.54 4.44
CA VAL A 22 -5.72 -0.69 4.95
C VAL A 22 -4.98 -1.92 4.42
N ALA A 23 -4.65 -1.96 3.12
CA ALA A 23 -3.88 -3.05 2.54
C ALA A 23 -2.51 -3.17 3.21
N MET A 24 -1.82 -2.07 3.43
CA MET A 24 -0.53 -2.05 4.13
C MET A 24 -0.66 -2.57 5.56
N GLN A 25 -1.65 -2.10 6.31
CA GLN A 25 -1.87 -2.54 7.69
C GLN A 25 -2.19 -4.03 7.77
N TYR A 26 -2.96 -4.54 6.83
CA TYR A 26 -3.26 -5.98 6.76
C TYR A 26 -2.01 -6.80 6.47
N LEU A 27 -1.23 -6.41 5.48
CA LEU A 27 0.03 -7.10 5.15
C LEU A 27 1.05 -6.99 6.28
N TYR A 28 1.12 -5.84 6.94
CA TYR A 28 1.94 -5.65 8.14
C TYR A 28 1.54 -6.65 9.24
N SER A 29 0.25 -6.79 9.48
CA SER A 29 -0.26 -7.75 10.48
C SER A 29 0.13 -9.18 10.15
N CYS A 30 0.01 -9.59 8.89
CA CYS A 30 0.43 -10.91 8.45
C CYS A 30 1.95 -11.10 8.60
N ASP A 31 2.72 -10.12 8.15
CA ASP A 31 4.18 -10.17 8.18
C ASP A 31 4.72 -10.31 9.60
N THR A 32 4.21 -9.50 10.54
CA THR A 32 4.65 -9.52 11.93
C THR A 32 4.24 -10.78 12.70
N ARG A 33 3.17 -11.45 12.25
CA ARG A 33 2.73 -12.72 12.84
C ARG A 33 3.35 -13.95 12.16
N GLY A 34 4.06 -13.76 11.05
CA GLY A 34 4.55 -14.86 10.23
C GLY A 34 3.43 -15.65 9.55
N GLU A 35 2.31 -15.03 9.29
CA GLU A 35 1.13 -15.64 8.66
C GLU A 35 1.03 -15.23 7.20
N LEU A 36 0.46 -16.11 6.37
CA LEU A 36 0.16 -15.77 4.99
C LEU A 36 -1.23 -15.12 4.89
N PRO A 37 -1.40 -14.15 3.99
CA PRO A 37 -2.71 -13.59 3.72
C PRO A 37 -3.71 -14.66 3.29
N SER A 38 -4.94 -14.59 3.82
CA SER A 38 -6.03 -15.50 3.47
C SER A 38 -7.38 -14.78 3.50
N ALA A 39 -8.36 -15.33 2.82
CA ALA A 39 -9.72 -14.77 2.82
C ALA A 39 -10.30 -14.67 4.24
N ALA A 40 -10.09 -15.70 5.06
CA ALA A 40 -10.62 -15.73 6.43
C ALA A 40 -9.96 -14.65 7.31
N THR A 41 -8.64 -14.48 7.23
CA THR A 41 -7.93 -13.50 8.04
C THR A 41 -8.20 -12.07 7.58
N VAL A 42 -8.39 -11.83 6.29
CA VAL A 42 -8.70 -10.48 5.79
C VAL A 42 -10.11 -10.06 6.21
N ASP A 43 -11.08 -10.95 6.17
CA ASP A 43 -12.44 -10.63 6.62
C ASP A 43 -12.45 -10.27 8.11
N ALA A 44 -11.75 -11.06 8.93
CA ALA A 44 -11.62 -10.79 10.36
C ALA A 44 -10.91 -9.43 10.61
N PHE A 45 -9.90 -9.10 9.82
CA PHE A 45 -9.19 -7.84 9.93
C PHE A 45 -10.10 -6.64 9.60
N PHE A 46 -10.88 -6.73 8.52
CA PHE A 46 -11.84 -5.67 8.17
C PHE A 46 -12.93 -5.51 9.23
N GLU A 47 -13.45 -6.59 9.78
CA GLU A 47 -14.44 -6.53 10.86
C GLU A 47 -13.85 -5.85 12.10
N MET A 48 -12.61 -6.17 12.45
CA MET A 48 -11.91 -5.53 13.56
C MET A 48 -11.76 -4.02 13.32
N LEU A 49 -11.34 -3.60 12.14
CA LEU A 49 -11.21 -2.18 11.80
C LEU A 49 -12.55 -1.45 11.88
N CYS A 50 -13.61 -2.05 11.35
CA CYS A 50 -14.94 -1.44 11.38
C CYS A 50 -15.44 -1.27 12.81
N ALA A 51 -15.20 -2.25 13.68
CA ALA A 51 -15.57 -2.18 15.08
C ALA A 51 -14.74 -1.13 15.85
N GLU A 52 -13.42 -1.11 15.64
CA GLU A 52 -12.52 -0.20 16.33
C GLU A 52 -12.80 1.27 16.00
N TYR A 53 -12.99 1.55 14.72
CA TYR A 53 -13.26 2.91 14.26
C TYR A 53 -14.74 3.24 14.16
N LYS A 54 -15.61 2.35 14.59
CA LYS A 54 -17.08 2.52 14.56
C LYS A 54 -17.59 2.91 13.17
N LEU A 55 -17.04 2.26 12.15
CA LEU A 55 -17.39 2.54 10.76
C LEU A 55 -18.75 1.94 10.43
N ARG A 56 -19.54 2.68 9.67
CA ARG A 56 -20.81 2.20 9.15
C ARG A 56 -20.59 1.46 7.85
N ASP A 57 -21.41 0.44 7.58
CA ASP A 57 -21.41 -0.23 6.29
C ASP A 57 -22.06 0.68 5.24
N ASP A 58 -21.31 1.63 4.74
CA ASP A 58 -21.73 2.55 3.70
C ASP A 58 -20.91 2.34 2.41
N ARG A 59 -21.29 3.08 1.37
CA ARG A 59 -20.64 2.97 0.06
C ARG A 59 -19.13 3.28 0.12
N LEU A 60 -18.74 4.24 0.95
CA LEU A 60 -17.34 4.64 1.08
C LEU A 60 -16.50 3.54 1.70
N VAL A 61 -16.98 2.92 2.76
CA VAL A 61 -16.32 1.79 3.43
C VAL A 61 -16.22 0.59 2.49
N ARG A 62 -17.29 0.27 1.76
CA ARG A 62 -17.27 -0.83 0.79
C ARG A 62 -16.27 -0.60 -0.34
N LYS A 63 -16.20 0.61 -0.88
CA LYS A 63 -15.23 0.96 -1.93
C LYS A 63 -13.79 0.92 -1.43
N THR A 64 -13.56 1.40 -0.22
CA THR A 64 -12.26 1.31 0.44
C THR A 64 -11.84 -0.15 0.59
N ARG A 65 -12.75 -1.00 1.05
CA ARG A 65 -12.51 -2.44 1.20
C ARG A 65 -12.22 -3.11 -0.13
N GLU A 66 -12.96 -2.79 -1.18
CA GLU A 66 -12.74 -3.32 -2.53
C GLU A 66 -11.34 -2.97 -3.04
N TYR A 67 -10.92 -1.72 -2.88
CA TYR A 67 -9.61 -1.28 -3.33
C TYR A 67 -8.48 -1.93 -2.52
N ALA A 68 -8.63 -1.98 -1.20
CA ALA A 68 -7.68 -2.66 -0.33
C ALA A 68 -7.56 -4.14 -0.67
N THR A 69 -8.69 -4.81 -0.92
CA THR A 69 -8.74 -6.23 -1.29
C THR A 69 -8.00 -6.48 -2.60
N MET A 70 -8.24 -5.64 -3.61
CA MET A 70 -7.53 -5.74 -4.88
C MET A 70 -6.02 -5.62 -4.68
N LEU A 71 -5.58 -4.66 -3.90
CA LEU A 71 -4.14 -4.44 -3.66
C LEU A 71 -3.49 -5.59 -2.89
N TYR A 72 -4.10 -6.03 -1.79
CA TYR A 72 -3.48 -7.10 -1.01
C TYR A 72 -3.48 -8.43 -1.77
N GLN A 73 -4.51 -8.69 -2.59
CA GLN A 73 -4.55 -9.89 -3.42
C GLN A 73 -3.43 -9.90 -4.46
N GLN A 74 -3.18 -8.77 -5.11
CA GLN A 74 -2.06 -8.67 -6.04
C GLN A 74 -0.72 -8.80 -5.33
N ALA A 75 -0.57 -8.19 -4.16
CA ALA A 75 0.63 -8.30 -3.36
C ALA A 75 0.88 -9.76 -2.91
N ALA A 76 -0.15 -10.48 -2.49
CA ALA A 76 -0.03 -11.88 -2.08
C ALA A 76 0.25 -12.81 -3.25
N LEU A 77 -0.45 -12.62 -4.37
CA LEU A 77 -0.28 -13.43 -5.57
C LEU A 77 1.13 -13.31 -6.16
N HIS A 78 1.71 -12.12 -6.09
CA HIS A 78 3.02 -11.81 -6.68
C HIS A 78 4.09 -11.54 -5.61
N ALA A 79 3.93 -12.08 -4.41
CA ALA A 79 4.81 -11.79 -3.27
C ALA A 79 6.28 -12.08 -3.57
N ASP A 80 6.58 -13.20 -4.20
CA ASP A 80 7.97 -13.59 -4.51
C ASP A 80 8.60 -12.66 -5.52
N GLU A 81 7.87 -12.27 -6.56
CA GLU A 81 8.34 -11.32 -7.57
C GLU A 81 8.58 -9.93 -6.96
N ILE A 82 7.62 -9.46 -6.16
CA ILE A 82 7.71 -8.15 -5.51
C ILE A 82 8.93 -8.11 -4.58
N ASP A 83 9.08 -9.10 -3.73
CA ASP A 83 10.22 -9.16 -2.80
C ASP A 83 11.56 -9.32 -3.53
N ALA A 84 11.59 -10.04 -4.65
CA ALA A 84 12.79 -10.17 -5.48
C ALA A 84 13.22 -8.82 -6.09
N ILE A 85 12.27 -7.95 -6.41
CA ILE A 85 12.56 -6.58 -6.89
C ILE A 85 13.04 -5.69 -5.73
N LEU A 86 12.41 -5.82 -4.55
CA LEU A 86 12.68 -4.94 -3.41
C LEU A 86 14.01 -5.26 -2.71
N ARG A 87 14.35 -6.53 -2.54
CA ARG A 87 15.53 -6.95 -1.77
C ARG A 87 16.83 -6.28 -2.21
N PRO A 88 17.18 -6.28 -3.51
CA PRO A 88 18.44 -5.64 -3.95
C PRO A 88 18.47 -4.13 -3.69
N LYS A 89 17.32 -3.48 -3.68
CA LYS A 89 17.19 -2.04 -3.43
C LYS A 89 17.28 -1.69 -1.94
N CYS A 90 17.04 -2.66 -1.07
CA CYS A 90 17.05 -2.50 0.38
C CYS A 90 18.28 -3.13 1.04
N ASP A 91 19.21 -3.68 0.26
CA ASP A 91 20.41 -4.39 0.72
C ASP A 91 21.55 -3.45 1.15
N GLY A 92 21.20 -2.32 1.75
CA GLY A 92 22.19 -1.44 2.35
C GLY A 92 22.81 -2.04 3.62
N SER A 93 23.34 -1.19 4.50
CA SER A 93 24.03 -1.57 5.74
C SER A 93 23.21 -2.48 6.67
N TRP A 94 21.88 -2.50 6.51
CA TRP A 94 20.98 -3.17 7.42
C TRP A 94 20.33 -4.43 6.84
N GLY A 95 20.21 -4.54 5.50
CA GLY A 95 19.58 -5.67 4.82
C GLY A 95 18.04 -5.66 4.92
N TRP A 96 17.42 -6.46 4.06
CA TRP A 96 15.95 -6.57 3.94
C TRP A 96 15.25 -6.93 5.25
N GLU A 97 15.84 -7.83 6.04
CA GLU A 97 15.22 -8.34 7.26
C GLU A 97 15.18 -7.28 8.40
N ARG A 98 15.98 -6.22 8.28
CA ARG A 98 16.11 -5.20 9.33
C ARG A 98 15.38 -3.91 9.01
N ILE A 99 14.82 -3.75 7.83
CA ILE A 99 14.02 -2.57 7.55
C ILE A 99 12.73 -2.62 8.36
N ASP A 100 12.22 -1.45 8.67
CA ASP A 100 10.95 -1.31 9.39
C ASP A 100 9.85 -2.07 8.66
N ALA A 101 9.07 -2.86 9.41
CA ALA A 101 8.01 -3.68 8.82
C ALA A 101 6.89 -2.82 8.18
N VAL A 102 6.65 -1.61 8.67
CA VAL A 102 5.73 -0.68 8.02
C VAL A 102 6.27 -0.28 6.67
N ASP A 103 7.51 0.16 6.58
CA ASP A 103 8.13 0.57 5.33
C ASP A 103 8.17 -0.57 4.32
N ARG A 104 8.51 -1.77 4.76
CA ARG A 104 8.52 -2.97 3.93
C ARG A 104 7.15 -3.24 3.31
N ASN A 105 6.10 -3.14 4.09
CA ASN A 105 4.74 -3.40 3.60
C ASN A 105 4.16 -2.24 2.80
N VAL A 106 4.56 -1.01 3.07
CA VAL A 106 4.28 0.13 2.17
C VAL A 106 4.89 -0.11 0.79
N LEU A 107 6.14 -0.56 0.74
CA LEU A 107 6.82 -0.88 -0.51
C LEU A 107 6.11 -2.00 -1.27
N ARG A 108 5.70 -3.05 -0.58
CA ARG A 108 4.97 -4.17 -1.19
C ARG A 108 3.66 -3.74 -1.82
N VAL A 109 2.87 -2.94 -1.11
CA VAL A 109 1.59 -2.42 -1.63
C VAL A 109 1.82 -1.52 -2.82
N CYS A 110 2.82 -0.64 -2.76
CA CYS A 110 3.14 0.24 -3.87
C CYS A 110 3.55 -0.54 -5.12
N LEU A 111 4.41 -1.56 -4.99
CA LEU A 111 4.79 -2.39 -6.13
C LEU A 111 3.63 -3.20 -6.69
N ALA A 112 2.75 -3.69 -5.83
CA ALA A 112 1.53 -4.37 -6.29
C ALA A 112 0.71 -3.44 -7.19
N GLU A 113 0.53 -2.20 -6.77
CA GLU A 113 -0.21 -1.21 -7.57
C GLU A 113 0.55 -0.84 -8.84
N LEU A 114 1.85 -0.56 -8.74
CA LEU A 114 2.69 -0.19 -9.88
C LEU A 114 2.70 -1.26 -10.98
N LEU A 115 2.82 -2.51 -10.60
CA LEU A 115 3.04 -3.60 -11.56
C LEU A 115 1.74 -4.21 -12.07
N TYR A 116 0.70 -4.26 -11.24
CA TYR A 116 -0.50 -5.05 -11.51
C TYR A 116 -1.80 -4.24 -11.54
N VAL A 117 -1.73 -2.93 -11.32
CA VAL A 117 -2.89 -2.02 -11.43
C VAL A 117 -2.52 -0.88 -12.38
N PRO A 118 -2.57 -1.12 -13.70
CA PRO A 118 -2.00 -0.20 -14.69
C PRO A 118 -2.71 1.15 -14.79
N ASP A 119 -3.91 1.27 -14.28
CA ASP A 119 -4.70 2.50 -14.40
C ASP A 119 -4.20 3.64 -13.50
N THR A 120 -3.42 3.32 -12.47
CA THR A 120 -2.86 4.35 -11.60
C THR A 120 -1.52 4.82 -12.14
N PRO A 121 -1.34 6.14 -12.36
CA PRO A 121 -0.05 6.67 -12.81
C PRO A 121 1.06 6.36 -11.80
N MET A 122 2.23 6.05 -12.31
CA MET A 122 3.37 5.62 -11.50
C MET A 122 3.76 6.65 -10.43
N LEU A 123 3.78 7.93 -10.79
CA LEU A 123 4.10 8.99 -9.84
C LEU A 123 3.09 9.09 -8.70
N VAL A 124 1.82 8.85 -8.99
CA VAL A 124 0.76 8.84 -7.97
C VAL A 124 1.00 7.69 -6.98
N CYS A 125 1.29 6.48 -7.47
CA CYS A 125 1.61 5.35 -6.61
C CYS A 125 2.76 5.66 -5.66
N ILE A 126 3.83 6.25 -6.18
CA ILE A 126 5.04 6.56 -5.41
C ILE A 126 4.75 7.66 -4.39
N ASP A 127 4.13 8.76 -4.80
CA ASP A 127 3.83 9.89 -3.91
C ASP A 127 2.92 9.45 -2.76
N GLU A 128 1.90 8.65 -3.04
CA GLU A 128 1.01 8.10 -2.02
C GLU A 128 1.75 7.18 -1.05
N ALA A 129 2.62 6.32 -1.55
CA ALA A 129 3.42 5.43 -0.71
C ALA A 129 4.36 6.22 0.22
N VAL A 130 5.01 7.25 -0.29
CA VAL A 130 5.89 8.11 0.51
C VAL A 130 5.13 8.81 1.63
N GLU A 131 3.94 9.34 1.33
CA GLU A 131 3.10 9.97 2.35
C GLU A 131 2.62 8.99 3.40
N ILE A 132 2.20 7.78 3.01
CA ILE A 132 1.80 6.73 3.94
C ILE A 132 2.98 6.36 4.86
N ALA A 133 4.17 6.14 4.30
CA ALA A 133 5.36 5.85 5.08
C ALA A 133 5.67 6.99 6.07
N ARG A 134 5.56 8.23 5.63
CA ARG A 134 5.78 9.40 6.48
C ARG A 134 4.78 9.46 7.63
N ASP A 135 3.52 9.17 7.37
CA ASP A 135 2.46 9.21 8.38
C ASP A 135 2.62 8.10 9.43
N PHE A 136 3.05 6.91 9.02
CA PHE A 136 3.12 5.74 9.89
C PHE A 136 4.51 5.50 10.51
N SER A 137 5.60 5.88 9.84
CA SER A 137 6.96 5.65 10.33
C SER A 137 7.85 6.91 10.35
N GLY A 138 7.30 8.09 10.06
CA GLY A 138 7.99 9.37 10.16
C GLY A 138 8.79 9.74 8.92
N SER A 139 9.52 10.86 9.01
CA SER A 139 10.23 11.45 7.87
C SER A 139 11.37 10.55 7.35
N GLU A 140 12.04 9.80 8.21
CA GLU A 140 13.09 8.86 7.80
C GLU A 140 12.51 7.73 6.94
N GLY A 141 11.37 7.16 7.36
CA GLY A 141 10.65 6.14 6.59
C GLY A 141 10.20 6.67 5.24
N GLY A 142 9.62 7.87 5.20
CA GLY A 142 9.25 8.53 3.95
C GLY A 142 10.42 8.72 3.01
N GLY A 143 11.56 9.19 3.52
CA GLY A 143 12.79 9.37 2.73
C GLY A 143 13.34 8.06 2.20
N PHE A 144 13.36 7.01 3.02
CA PHE A 144 13.81 5.68 2.64
C PHE A 144 12.94 5.10 1.52
N VAL A 145 11.62 5.11 1.71
CA VAL A 145 10.64 4.61 0.72
C VAL A 145 10.77 5.38 -0.60
N ASN A 146 10.90 6.69 -0.52
CA ASN A 146 11.09 7.52 -1.71
C ASN A 146 12.34 7.12 -2.51
N GLY A 147 13.47 6.92 -1.84
CA GLY A 147 14.72 6.51 -2.48
C GLY A 147 14.61 5.16 -3.18
N VAL A 148 14.05 4.17 -2.50
CA VAL A 148 13.83 2.82 -3.05
C VAL A 148 12.91 2.88 -4.27
N LEU A 149 11.76 3.56 -4.14
CA LEU A 149 10.78 3.60 -5.22
C LEU A 149 11.26 4.38 -6.44
N ASN A 150 12.02 5.45 -6.26
CA ASN A 150 12.60 6.17 -7.40
C ASN A 150 13.63 5.31 -8.15
N SER A 151 14.44 4.53 -7.45
CA SER A 151 15.36 3.57 -8.07
C SER A 151 14.60 2.52 -8.89
N ILE A 152 13.53 1.96 -8.33
CA ILE A 152 12.68 0.98 -9.02
C ILE A 152 11.99 1.62 -10.23
N LYS A 153 11.47 2.83 -10.08
CA LYS A 153 10.86 3.58 -11.17
C LYS A 153 11.80 3.68 -12.37
N ASN A 154 13.05 4.07 -12.12
CA ASN A 154 14.05 4.20 -13.19
C ASN A 154 14.29 2.87 -13.90
N ASP A 155 14.36 1.77 -13.17
CA ASP A 155 14.54 0.44 -13.74
C ASP A 155 13.33 0.02 -14.57
N LEU A 156 12.11 0.29 -14.10
CA LEU A 156 10.88 -0.04 -14.81
C LEU A 156 10.75 0.74 -16.13
N VAL A 157 11.13 2.01 -16.12
CA VAL A 157 11.13 2.85 -17.33
C VAL A 157 12.17 2.34 -18.33
N LYS A 158 13.39 2.05 -17.87
CA LYS A 158 14.48 1.54 -18.73
C LYS A 158 14.14 0.19 -19.36
N SER A 159 13.45 -0.68 -18.62
CA SER A 159 13.06 -2.00 -19.13
C SER A 159 11.82 -1.97 -20.03
N GLY A 160 11.15 -0.82 -20.15
CA GLY A 160 9.89 -0.69 -20.89
C GLY A 160 8.69 -1.32 -20.21
N ARG A 161 8.83 -1.79 -18.98
CA ARG A 161 7.73 -2.42 -18.22
C ARG A 161 6.67 -1.42 -17.75
N ARG A 162 7.09 -0.17 -17.55
CA ARG A 162 6.21 0.97 -17.22
C ARG A 162 6.68 2.22 -17.94
N GLN A 163 5.74 3.04 -18.33
CA GLN A 163 6.02 4.34 -18.94
C GLN A 163 5.65 5.50 -18.02
#